data_925869fbe530d6f7d643d83849393478
#
_entry.id   925869fbe530d6f7d643d83849393478
#
_cell.length_a   1.000
_cell.length_b   1.000
_cell.length_c   1.000
_cell.angle_alpha   90.00
_cell.angle_beta   90.00
_cell.angle_gamma   90.00
#
_symmetry.space_group_name_H-M   'P 1'
#
loop_
_entity.id
_entity.type
_entity.pdbx_description
1 polymer ?
#
loop_
_entity_poly.entity_id
_entity_poly.type
_entity_poly.pdbx_seq_one_letter_code
_entity_poly.pdbx_strand_id
1 'polypeptide(L)' 'MSKYISTALKEEVRRSHYTYESLARELGLSTKQNMNFYLNHKDDAEWTYNDIKRFCRALGVNHILFLQDVDRKSRLG' A
#
# COMPACT_ATOMS: atom_id res chain seq x y z
N MET A 1 -6.96 15.90 0.35
CA MET A 1 -5.82 15.10 0.72
C MET A 1 -5.73 13.91 -0.18
N SER A 2 -4.52 13.59 -0.61
CA SER A 2 -4.34 12.56 -1.60
C SER A 2 -4.10 11.20 -0.96
N LYS A 3 -4.58 10.16 -1.63
CA LYS A 3 -4.42 8.76 -1.21
C LYS A 3 -3.90 7.92 -2.36
N TYR A 4 -2.97 8.49 -3.14
CA TYR A 4 -2.42 7.78 -4.30
C TYR A 4 -1.68 6.50 -3.89
N ILE A 5 -0.94 6.56 -2.78
CA ILE A 5 -0.19 5.40 -2.29
C ILE A 5 -1.15 4.29 -1.85
N SER A 6 -2.13 4.64 -1.02
CA SER A 6 -3.11 3.67 -0.54
C SER A 6 -3.88 3.04 -1.70
N THR A 7 -4.31 3.86 -2.66
CA THR A 7 -5.06 3.39 -3.82
C THR A 7 -4.22 2.44 -4.66
N ALA A 8 -2.96 2.78 -4.91
CA ALA A 8 -2.07 1.94 -5.70
C ALA A 8 -1.77 0.62 -5.00
N LEU A 9 -1.54 0.65 -3.70
CA LEU A 9 -1.31 -0.58 -2.94
C LEU A 9 -2.55 -1.45 -2.90
N LYS A 10 -3.72 -0.84 -2.78
CA LYS A 10 -4.98 -1.57 -2.80
C LYS A 10 -5.15 -2.33 -4.12
N GLU A 11 -4.78 -1.71 -5.24
CA GLU A 11 -4.80 -2.39 -6.54
C GLU A 11 -3.84 -3.56 -6.58
N GLU A 12 -2.65 -3.42 -6.01
CA GLU A 12 -1.70 -4.52 -5.95
C GLU A 12 -2.22 -5.67 -5.09
N VAL A 13 -2.89 -5.37 -4.00
CA VAL A 13 -3.52 -6.39 -3.16
C VAL A 13 -4.60 -7.13 -3.95
N ARG A 14 -5.41 -6.41 -4.72
CA ARG A 14 -6.45 -7.04 -5.55
C ARG A 14 -5.89 -8.00 -6.58
N ARG A 15 -4.69 -7.74 -7.09
CA ARG A 15 -4.02 -8.59 -8.07
C ARG A 15 -3.28 -9.75 -7.43
N SER A 16 -3.10 -9.72 -6.10
CA SER A 16 -2.36 -10.73 -5.37
C SER A 16 -3.27 -11.86 -4.88
N HIS A 17 -2.68 -12.84 -4.22
CA HIS A 17 -3.45 -13.89 -3.55
C HIS A 17 -3.91 -13.48 -2.16
N TYR A 18 -3.42 -12.34 -1.66
CA TYR A 18 -3.69 -11.95 -0.29
C TYR A 18 -5.11 -11.45 -0.10
N THR A 19 -5.69 -11.82 1.03
CA THR A 19 -6.83 -11.08 1.59
C THR A 19 -6.27 -10.03 2.53
N TYR A 20 -7.09 -9.10 2.98
CA TYR A 20 -6.66 -8.12 3.99
C TYR A 20 -6.14 -8.81 5.24
N GLU A 21 -6.82 -9.87 5.67
CA GLU A 21 -6.43 -10.62 6.86
C GLU A 21 -5.08 -11.31 6.69
N SER A 22 -4.87 -12.00 5.58
CA SER A 22 -3.61 -12.71 5.35
C SER A 22 -2.45 -11.76 5.14
N LEU A 23 -2.67 -10.62 4.49
CA LEU A 23 -1.63 -9.62 4.31
C LEU A 23 -1.29 -8.96 5.65
N ALA A 24 -2.29 -8.67 6.48
CA ALA A 24 -2.05 -8.13 7.80
C ALA A 24 -1.17 -9.06 8.62
N ARG A 25 -1.45 -10.36 8.55
CA ARG A 25 -0.65 -11.36 9.24
C ARG A 25 0.79 -11.38 8.75
N GLU A 26 0.96 -11.33 7.43
CA GLU A 26 2.29 -11.32 6.81
C GLU A 26 3.11 -10.09 7.23
N LEU A 27 2.44 -8.95 7.37
CA LEU A 27 3.09 -7.69 7.74
C LEU A 27 3.23 -7.51 9.26
N GLY A 28 2.70 -8.43 10.04
CA GLY A 28 2.75 -8.32 11.50
C GLY A 28 1.78 -7.29 12.07
N LEU A 29 0.76 -6.91 11.31
CA LEU A 29 -0.27 -6.00 11.80
C LEU A 29 -1.26 -6.77 12.65
N SER A 30 -1.76 -6.13 13.69
CA SER A 30 -2.55 -6.82 14.72
C SER A 30 -3.96 -7.18 14.27
N THR A 31 -4.54 -6.42 13.33
CA THR A 31 -5.94 -6.66 12.93
C THR A 31 -6.19 -6.34 11.46
N LYS A 32 -7.27 -6.93 10.94
CA LYS A 32 -7.80 -6.60 9.62
C LYS A 32 -8.21 -5.13 9.51
N GLN A 33 -8.63 -4.53 10.63
CA GLN A 33 -9.02 -3.12 10.65
C GLN A 33 -7.84 -2.21 10.36
N ASN A 34 -6.65 -2.56 10.85
CA ASN A 34 -5.45 -1.80 10.53
C ASN A 34 -5.17 -1.83 9.03
N MET A 35 -5.35 -2.99 8.40
CA MET A 35 -5.17 -3.10 6.96
C MET A 35 -6.17 -2.22 6.21
N ASN A 36 -7.42 -2.22 6.65
CA ASN A 36 -8.45 -1.37 6.04
C ASN A 36 -8.07 0.10 6.13
N PHE A 37 -7.55 0.54 7.29
CA PHE A 37 -7.10 1.91 7.44
C PHE A 37 -5.98 2.24 6.45
N TYR A 38 -4.95 1.39 6.38
CA TYR A 38 -3.82 1.61 5.49
C TYR A 38 -4.24 1.73 4.03
N LEU A 39 -5.15 0.89 3.58
CA LEU A 39 -5.48 0.81 2.17
C LEU A 39 -6.61 1.72 1.73
N ASN A 40 -7.40 2.23 2.66
CA ASN A 40 -8.58 3.04 2.31
C ASN A 40 -8.60 4.44 2.94
N HIS A 41 -7.89 4.65 4.04
CA HIS A 41 -8.01 5.89 4.80
C HIS A 41 -6.70 6.65 5.01
N LYS A 42 -5.57 5.99 4.85
CA LYS A 42 -4.28 6.61 5.12
C LYS A 42 -3.88 7.55 3.99
N ASP A 43 -3.62 8.81 4.33
CA ASP A 43 -3.18 9.80 3.35
C ASP A 43 -1.71 9.58 2.97
N ASP A 44 -1.33 10.06 1.80
CA ASP A 44 0.05 9.93 1.32
C ASP A 44 1.06 10.47 2.33
N ALA A 45 0.74 11.59 2.98
CA ALA A 45 1.63 12.22 3.96
C ALA A 45 1.85 11.35 5.21
N GLU A 46 0.97 10.40 5.46
CA GLU A 46 1.07 9.51 6.62
C GLU A 46 1.88 8.24 6.32
N TRP A 47 2.13 7.94 5.05
CA TRP A 47 2.91 6.77 4.68
C TRP A 47 4.40 7.06 4.86
N THR A 48 5.08 6.19 5.59
CA THR A 48 6.54 6.26 5.70
C THR A 48 7.17 5.41 4.59
N TYR A 49 8.40 5.73 4.24
CA TYR A 49 9.14 4.96 3.24
C TYR A 49 9.25 3.48 3.66
N ASN A 50 9.52 3.24 4.96
CA ASN A 50 9.64 1.88 5.46
C ASN A 50 8.34 1.09 5.30
N ASP A 51 7.21 1.72 5.57
CA ASP A 51 5.91 1.06 5.41
C ASP A 51 5.66 0.70 3.95
N ILE A 52 5.97 1.61 3.04
CA ILE A 52 5.81 1.36 1.60
C ILE A 52 6.69 0.19 1.17
N LYS A 53 7.95 0.17 1.61
CA LYS A 53 8.87 -0.94 1.30
C LYS A 53 8.34 -2.27 1.81
N ARG A 54 7.83 -2.29 3.04
CA ARG A 54 7.31 -3.52 3.64
C ARG A 54 6.12 -4.06 2.86
N PHE A 55 5.19 -3.18 2.50
CA PHE A 55 4.02 -3.58 1.73
C PHE A 55 4.42 -4.09 0.34
N CYS A 56 5.28 -3.36 -0.35
CA CYS A 56 5.74 -3.77 -1.69
C CYS A 56 6.49 -5.09 -1.64
N ARG A 57 7.33 -5.28 -0.62
CA ARG A 57 8.07 -6.52 -0.45
C ARG A 57 7.14 -7.71 -0.28
N ALA A 58 6.13 -7.57 0.57
CA ALA A 58 5.16 -8.63 0.79
C ALA A 58 4.39 -8.96 -0.48
N LEU A 59 4.08 -7.95 -1.28
CA LEU A 59 3.31 -8.11 -2.51
C LEU A 59 4.17 -8.50 -3.72
N GLY A 60 5.49 -8.57 -3.55
CA GLY A 60 6.38 -8.91 -4.66
C GLY A 60 6.55 -7.79 -5.67
N VAL A 61 6.36 -6.55 -5.26
CA VAL A 61 6.44 -5.37 -6.12
C VAL A 61 7.73 -4.62 -5.80
N ASN A 62 8.42 -4.13 -6.84
CA ASN A 62 9.60 -3.30 -6.65
C ASN A 62 9.15 -1.93 -6.17
N HIS A 63 9.54 -1.56 -4.94
CA HIS A 63 9.06 -0.32 -4.32
C HIS A 63 9.55 0.94 -5.05
N ILE A 64 10.72 0.89 -5.69
CA ILE A 64 11.24 2.03 -6.43
C ILE A 64 10.36 2.31 -7.64
N LEU A 65 10.04 1.28 -8.41
CA LEU A 65 9.15 1.40 -9.57
C LEU A 65 7.74 1.79 -9.14
N PHE A 66 7.30 1.24 -8.03
CA PHE A 66 5.99 1.57 -7.47
C PHE A 66 5.90 3.07 -7.15
N LEU A 67 6.91 3.61 -6.47
CA LEU A 67 6.92 5.02 -6.10
C LEU A 67 7.01 5.93 -7.32
N GLN A 68 7.77 5.54 -8.35
CA GLN A 68 7.83 6.31 -9.59
C GLN A 68 6.47 6.37 -10.26
N ASP A 69 5.75 5.25 -10.26
CA ASP A 69 4.43 5.17 -10.86
C ASP A 69 3.41 6.03 -10.11
N VAL A 70 3.46 5.97 -8.78
CA VAL A 70 2.59 6.81 -7.93
C VAL A 70 2.87 8.29 -8.15
N ASP A 71 4.15 8.67 -8.20
CA ASP A 71 4.55 10.05 -8.43
C ASP A 71 4.00 10.56 -9.78
N ARG A 72 4.13 9.75 -10.82
CA ARG A 72 3.61 10.10 -12.13
C ARG A 72 2.10 10.30 -12.10
N LYS A 73 1.36 9.41 -11.46
CA LYS A 73 -0.09 9.51 -11.36
C LYS A 73 -0.52 10.75 -10.58
N SER A 74 0.20 11.09 -9.53
CA SER A 74 -0.12 12.27 -8.74
C SER A 74 0.09 13.56 -9.52
N ARG A 75 1.04 13.57 -10.46
CA ARG A 75 1.28 14.73 -11.31
C ARG A 75 0.23 14.87 -12.41
N LEU A 76 -0.33 13.77 -12.87
CA LEU A 76 -1.35 13.78 -13.90
C LEU A 76 -2.73 14.12 -13.35
N GLY A 77 -2.94 13.83 -12.10
CA GLY A 77 -4.19 14.09 -11.43
C GLY A 77 -4.18 15.41 -10.73
#